data_ce15afb411a9f35b1eddadab500e511f
#
_entry.id   ce15afb411a9f35b1eddadab500e511f
#
_cell.length_a   1.000
_cell.length_b   1.000
_cell.length_c   1.000
_cell.angle_alpha   90.00
_cell.angle_beta   90.00
_cell.angle_gamma   90.00
#
_symmetry.space_group_name_H-M   'P 1'
#
loop_
_entity.id
_entity.type
_entity.pdbx_description
1 polymer ?
#
loop_
_entity_poly.entity_id
_entity_poly.type
_entity_poly.pdbx_seq_one_letter_code
_entity_poly.pdbx_strand_id
1 'polypeptide(L)'
;NSIFYILKYPFNKVHSLRLTLKGRYETNVVGALNDNTLQQPDTRHLWAGVKLEYIYDSSKQLYINLWRGSKVKLFAEYEQRAERDTRNLLVLGFDARRSFKLYRNMTFAVRAAASTNVGSARLVYFMGGVDNWINAKFDRTIWVDQSKDYAYQTLATNMRGFRQNIRNGTSFALLSGELRIPFVQLIAGHQVGVEFFNSMQLNLFGDIGTAWTGITPYSEDNCLYTRYIDSGPIHAMIRRQVDPFVGGFGLGLRVSIFGYLLRFDYAWGVEDLKIADKKGMFLFSLGTDF
;
A
#
# COMPACT_ATOMS: atom_id res chain seq x y z
N ASN A 1 -1.22 -18.91 -9.60
CA ASN A 1 0.13 -19.48 -9.43
C ASN A 1 1.14 -18.57 -10.15
N SER A 2 2.29 -18.32 -9.52
CA SER A 2 3.34 -17.51 -10.14
C SER A 2 4.73 -18.09 -9.88
N ILE A 3 5.60 -17.95 -10.85
CA ILE A 3 7.00 -18.37 -10.81
C ILE A 3 7.85 -17.13 -11.08
N PHE A 4 8.94 -16.94 -10.31
CA PHE A 4 9.85 -15.83 -10.47
C PHE A 4 11.29 -16.33 -10.58
N TYR A 5 12.06 -15.67 -11.45
CA TYR A 5 13.50 -15.79 -11.48
C TYR A 5 14.11 -14.41 -11.27
N ILE A 6 14.94 -14.26 -10.24
CA ILE A 6 15.48 -12.97 -9.81
C ILE A 6 16.99 -12.95 -10.01
N LEU A 7 17.45 -12.00 -10.81
CA LEU A 7 18.85 -11.66 -10.99
C LEU A 7 19.15 -10.34 -10.29
N LYS A 8 20.15 -10.30 -9.43
CA LYS A 8 20.59 -9.07 -8.76
C LYS A 8 22.04 -8.80 -9.08
N TYR A 9 22.33 -7.62 -9.64
CA TYR A 9 23.66 -7.14 -9.92
C TYR A 9 24.00 -5.94 -9.01
N PRO A 10 24.93 -6.08 -8.05
CA PRO A 10 25.41 -4.98 -7.23
C PRO A 10 26.49 -4.19 -7.97
N PHE A 11 26.27 -2.89 -8.20
CA PHE A 11 27.32 -2.00 -8.72
C PHE A 11 28.33 -1.64 -7.63
N ASN A 12 27.83 -1.47 -6.39
CA ASN A 12 28.62 -1.22 -5.18
C ASN A 12 27.80 -1.57 -3.93
N LYS A 13 28.29 -1.19 -2.72
CA LYS A 13 27.65 -1.52 -1.44
C LYS A 13 26.25 -0.94 -1.27
N VAL A 14 25.91 0.13 -2.01
CA VAL A 14 24.63 0.86 -1.85
C VAL A 14 23.77 0.87 -3.12
N HIS A 15 24.33 0.58 -4.29
CA HIS A 15 23.61 0.58 -5.57
C HIS A 15 23.49 -0.82 -6.15
N SER A 16 22.30 -1.21 -6.55
CA SER A 16 22.08 -2.49 -7.23
C SER A 16 20.95 -2.39 -8.25
N LEU A 17 21.06 -3.21 -9.29
CA LEU A 17 20.01 -3.44 -10.26
C LEU A 17 19.43 -4.84 -10.03
N ARG A 18 18.12 -4.95 -10.05
CA ARG A 18 17.40 -6.22 -9.95
C ARG A 18 16.55 -6.41 -11.20
N LEU A 19 16.72 -7.54 -11.85
CA LEU A 19 15.86 -8.00 -12.92
C LEU A 19 15.06 -9.19 -12.41
N THR A 20 13.73 -9.13 -12.53
CA THR A 20 12.85 -10.23 -12.20
C THR A 20 12.09 -10.66 -13.45
N LEU A 21 12.24 -11.92 -13.81
CA LEU A 21 11.41 -12.57 -14.82
C LEU A 21 10.24 -13.25 -14.10
N LYS A 22 9.03 -13.07 -14.60
CA LYS A 22 7.80 -13.52 -13.96
C LYS A 22 6.94 -14.30 -14.94
N GLY A 23 6.49 -15.48 -14.54
CA GLY A 23 5.41 -16.22 -15.18
C GLY A 23 4.23 -16.31 -14.21
N ARG A 24 3.03 -15.97 -14.64
CA ARG A 24 1.81 -16.02 -13.83
C ARG A 24 0.70 -16.76 -14.57
N TYR A 25 0.18 -17.80 -13.95
CA TYR A 25 -1.01 -18.51 -14.42
C TYR A 25 -2.19 -18.17 -13.53
N GLU A 26 -3.23 -17.68 -14.12
CA GLU A 26 -4.44 -17.17 -13.48
C GLU A 26 -5.65 -17.95 -13.95
N THR A 27 -6.52 -18.31 -13.01
CA THR A 27 -7.82 -18.91 -13.29
C THR A 27 -8.88 -18.06 -12.61
N ASN A 28 -9.77 -17.48 -13.38
CA ASN A 28 -10.94 -16.77 -12.90
C ASN A 28 -12.10 -17.74 -12.87
N VAL A 29 -12.53 -18.10 -11.65
CA VAL A 29 -13.67 -18.99 -11.43
C VAL A 29 -14.92 -18.14 -11.27
N VAL A 30 -15.92 -18.40 -12.10
CA VAL A 30 -17.22 -17.73 -12.00
C VAL A 30 -18.05 -18.44 -10.95
N GLY A 31 -18.33 -17.76 -9.82
CA GLY A 31 -19.19 -18.31 -8.75
C GLY A 31 -20.62 -18.51 -9.24
N ALA A 32 -21.16 -19.72 -9.06
CA ALA A 32 -22.54 -20.06 -9.44
C ALA A 32 -23.54 -19.43 -8.45
N LEU A 33 -23.95 -18.20 -8.73
CA LEU A 33 -24.95 -17.45 -7.96
C LEU A 33 -26.36 -17.53 -8.55
N ASN A 34 -26.47 -17.81 -9.86
CA ASN A 34 -27.71 -17.95 -10.62
C ASN A 34 -27.49 -18.83 -11.86
N ASP A 35 -28.56 -19.21 -12.55
CA ASP A 35 -28.51 -20.09 -13.73
C ASP A 35 -27.59 -19.55 -14.85
N ASN A 36 -27.50 -18.22 -15.01
CA ASN A 36 -26.64 -17.60 -16.02
C ASN A 36 -25.16 -17.72 -15.64
N THR A 37 -24.81 -17.59 -14.37
CA THR A 37 -23.43 -17.72 -13.90
C THR A 37 -22.98 -19.18 -13.82
N LEU A 38 -23.92 -20.12 -13.64
CA LEU A 38 -23.64 -21.56 -13.68
C LEU A 38 -23.13 -22.05 -15.05
N GLN A 39 -23.58 -21.39 -16.13
CA GLN A 39 -23.21 -21.73 -17.52
C GLN A 39 -21.96 -21.00 -18.01
N GLN A 40 -21.43 -20.05 -17.26
CA GLN A 40 -20.22 -19.31 -17.66
C GLN A 40 -18.97 -20.17 -17.39
N PRO A 41 -18.14 -20.43 -18.40
CA PRO A 41 -16.92 -21.20 -18.22
C PRO A 41 -15.87 -20.40 -17.46
N ASP A 42 -15.06 -21.07 -16.66
CA ASP A 42 -13.87 -20.50 -16.06
C ASP A 42 -12.90 -20.00 -17.12
N THR A 43 -12.35 -18.81 -16.92
CA THR A 43 -11.33 -18.26 -17.81
C THR A 43 -9.94 -18.46 -17.24
N ARG A 44 -9.00 -18.83 -18.11
CA ARG A 44 -7.61 -19.11 -17.74
C ARG A 44 -6.68 -18.23 -18.54
N HIS A 45 -5.73 -17.60 -17.86
CA HIS A 45 -4.82 -16.66 -18.51
C HIS A 45 -3.38 -16.93 -18.08
N LEU A 46 -2.49 -16.93 -19.08
CA LEU A 46 -1.05 -17.01 -18.88
C LEU A 46 -0.42 -15.63 -19.11
N TRP A 47 0.32 -15.13 -18.15
CA TRP A 47 1.04 -13.87 -18.22
C TRP A 47 2.53 -14.12 -18.15
N ALA A 48 3.28 -13.43 -18.99
CA ALA A 48 4.74 -13.35 -18.91
C ALA A 48 5.13 -11.90 -18.63
N GLY A 49 6.09 -11.70 -17.74
CA GLY A 49 6.47 -10.35 -17.32
C GLY A 49 7.95 -10.21 -17.01
N VAL A 50 8.39 -8.96 -17.11
CA VAL A 50 9.75 -8.53 -16.76
C VAL A 50 9.65 -7.31 -15.86
N LYS A 51 10.36 -7.32 -14.74
CA LYS A 51 10.47 -6.18 -13.84
C LYS A 51 11.92 -5.79 -13.64
N LEU A 52 12.21 -4.52 -13.86
CA LEU A 52 13.50 -3.91 -13.62
C LEU A 52 13.40 -2.97 -12.43
N GLU A 53 14.28 -3.14 -11.46
CA GLU A 53 14.33 -2.30 -10.26
C GLU A 53 15.76 -1.77 -10.05
N TYR A 54 15.90 -0.46 -9.99
CA TYR A 54 17.11 0.19 -9.49
C TYR A 54 16.93 0.50 -8.00
N ILE A 55 17.88 0.05 -7.19
CA ILE A 55 17.82 0.18 -5.74
C ILE A 55 19.08 0.90 -5.26
N TYR A 56 18.88 2.05 -4.62
CA TYR A 56 19.84 2.73 -3.79
C TYR A 56 19.50 2.48 -2.33
N ASP A 57 20.40 1.93 -1.55
CA ASP A 57 20.18 1.62 -0.12
C ASP A 57 21.42 1.95 0.70
N SER A 58 21.42 3.11 1.35
CA SER A 58 22.45 3.55 2.30
C SER A 58 21.95 3.44 3.75
N SER A 59 20.82 2.76 3.96
CA SER A 59 20.23 2.62 5.29
C SER A 59 21.09 1.75 6.20
N LYS A 60 21.22 2.17 7.46
CA LYS A 60 21.86 1.43 8.54
C LYS A 60 20.87 1.22 9.66
N GLN A 61 20.73 -0.01 10.07
CA GLN A 61 19.89 -0.35 11.21
C GLN A 61 20.59 0.10 12.50
N LEU A 62 19.91 0.91 13.29
CA LEU A 62 20.36 1.35 14.62
C LEU A 62 19.89 0.36 15.69
N TYR A 63 18.65 -0.07 15.57
CA TYR A 63 17.97 -1.06 16.40
C TYR A 63 16.79 -1.66 15.64
N ILE A 64 16.05 -2.59 16.25
CA ILE A 64 14.84 -3.17 15.64
C ILE A 64 13.92 -2.02 15.22
N ASN A 65 13.52 -2.01 13.94
CA ASN A 65 12.65 -0.98 13.33
C ASN A 65 13.17 0.47 13.36
N LEU A 66 14.38 0.71 13.87
CA LEU A 66 15.00 2.03 13.88
C LEU A 66 16.15 2.09 12.88
N TRP A 67 16.00 2.93 11.87
CA TRP A 67 16.92 3.06 10.76
C TRP A 67 17.49 4.48 10.67
N ARG A 68 18.63 4.60 10.02
CA ARG A 68 19.23 5.88 9.61
C ARG A 68 19.74 5.74 8.19
N GLY A 69 19.51 6.75 7.35
CA GLY A 69 19.97 6.78 5.97
C GLY A 69 18.81 6.82 4.98
N SER A 70 19.09 6.54 3.74
CA SER A 70 18.13 6.66 2.64
C SER A 70 18.04 5.35 1.88
N LYS A 71 16.83 5.03 1.41
CA LYS A 71 16.54 3.93 0.51
C LYS A 71 15.63 4.43 -0.59
N VAL A 72 16.04 4.27 -1.84
CA VAL A 72 15.25 4.67 -3.01
C VAL A 72 15.15 3.48 -3.93
N LYS A 73 13.95 3.18 -4.38
CA LYS A 73 13.65 2.15 -5.36
C LYS A 73 12.89 2.77 -6.51
N LEU A 74 13.43 2.68 -7.72
CA LEU A 74 12.74 2.99 -8.96
C LEU A 74 12.44 1.67 -9.66
N PHE A 75 11.24 1.50 -10.21
CA PHE A 75 10.89 0.26 -10.87
C PHE A 75 10.03 0.49 -12.11
N ALA A 76 10.24 -0.40 -13.08
CA ALA A 76 9.41 -0.55 -14.27
C ALA A 76 9.08 -2.04 -14.41
N GLU A 77 7.81 -2.36 -14.57
CA GLU A 77 7.31 -3.73 -14.73
C GLU A 77 6.44 -3.80 -15.97
N TYR A 78 6.75 -4.72 -16.87
CA TYR A 78 5.97 -4.99 -18.06
C TYR A 78 5.46 -6.42 -18.01
N GLU A 79 4.15 -6.60 -18.13
CA GLU A 79 3.50 -7.91 -18.22
C GLU A 79 2.68 -7.98 -19.52
N GLN A 80 2.69 -9.13 -20.14
CA GLN A 80 1.92 -9.41 -21.35
C GLN A 80 1.20 -10.75 -21.23
N ARG A 81 -0.06 -10.78 -21.64
CA ARG A 81 -0.83 -12.02 -21.76
C ARG A 81 -0.33 -12.81 -22.96
N ALA A 82 0.03 -14.07 -22.73
CA ALA A 82 0.58 -14.96 -23.75
C ALA A 82 -0.55 -15.77 -24.44
N GLU A 83 -1.54 -15.07 -25.01
CA GLU A 83 -2.71 -15.65 -25.69
C GLU A 83 -3.01 -14.87 -26.97
N ARG A 84 -4.01 -15.33 -27.76
CA ARG A 84 -4.44 -14.62 -28.98
C ARG A 84 -4.96 -13.20 -28.71
N ASP A 85 -5.65 -13.00 -27.57
CA ASP A 85 -6.00 -11.66 -27.07
C ASP A 85 -4.82 -11.12 -26.25
N THR A 86 -3.85 -10.56 -26.95
CA THR A 86 -2.64 -9.99 -26.34
C THR A 86 -2.97 -8.72 -25.57
N ARG A 87 -3.00 -8.82 -24.25
CA ARG A 87 -3.14 -7.66 -23.37
C ARG A 87 -1.83 -7.37 -22.69
N ASN A 88 -1.53 -6.11 -22.53
CA ASN A 88 -0.31 -5.64 -21.93
C ASN A 88 -0.56 -4.71 -20.74
N LEU A 89 0.37 -4.70 -19.82
CA LEU A 89 0.40 -3.86 -18.64
C LEU A 89 1.82 -3.34 -18.45
N LEU A 90 1.99 -2.03 -18.38
CA LEU A 90 3.24 -1.37 -17.99
C LEU A 90 3.01 -0.63 -16.67
N VAL A 91 3.77 -0.96 -15.66
CA VAL A 91 3.75 -0.31 -14.35
C VAL A 91 5.05 0.44 -14.15
N LEU A 92 4.97 1.71 -13.79
CA LEU A 92 6.10 2.55 -13.44
C LEU A 92 5.91 3.09 -12.03
N GLY A 93 6.96 3.12 -11.23
CA GLY A 93 6.84 3.69 -9.90
C GLY A 93 8.14 3.89 -9.16
N PHE A 94 8.02 4.54 -8.02
CA PHE A 94 9.13 4.72 -7.10
C PHE A 94 8.68 4.60 -5.64
N ASP A 95 9.62 4.29 -4.76
CA ASP A 95 9.47 4.27 -3.31
C ASP A 95 10.77 4.84 -2.71
N ALA A 96 10.70 6.02 -2.16
CA ALA A 96 11.81 6.73 -1.56
C ALA A 96 11.57 6.87 -0.05
N ARG A 97 12.55 6.47 0.75
CA ARG A 97 12.49 6.48 2.22
C ARG A 97 13.74 7.14 2.75
N ARG A 98 13.58 7.98 3.76
CA ARG A 98 14.70 8.58 4.47
C ARG A 98 14.43 8.63 5.96
N SER A 99 15.41 8.15 6.73
CA SER A 99 15.33 8.12 8.19
C SER A 99 16.46 8.96 8.79
N PHE A 100 16.09 9.87 9.67
CA PHE A 100 17.00 10.77 10.38
C PHE A 100 17.07 10.32 11.84
N LYS A 101 18.28 10.13 12.35
CA LYS A 101 18.47 9.96 13.78
C LYS A 101 18.34 11.34 14.44
N LEU A 102 17.44 11.45 15.40
CA LEU A 102 17.27 12.61 16.26
C LEU A 102 18.05 12.44 17.58
N TYR A 103 17.43 12.82 18.67
CA TYR A 103 18.01 12.71 20.00
C TYR A 103 18.06 11.25 20.47
N ARG A 104 19.19 10.79 21.03
CA ARG A 104 19.46 9.38 21.42
C ARG A 104 19.13 8.43 20.28
N ASN A 105 18.17 7.50 20.42
CA ASN A 105 17.76 6.55 19.40
C ASN A 105 16.40 6.88 18.77
N MET A 106 15.85 8.06 19.03
CA MET A 106 14.67 8.55 18.31
C MET A 106 14.99 8.72 16.84
N THR A 107 14.08 8.33 15.97
CA THR A 107 14.23 8.51 14.53
C THR A 107 12.99 9.17 13.94
N PHE A 108 13.21 10.08 12.99
CA PHE A 108 12.16 10.61 12.14
C PHE A 108 12.30 10.00 10.75
N ALA A 109 11.29 9.32 10.29
CA ALA A 109 11.27 8.65 9.00
C ALA A 109 10.25 9.32 8.07
N VAL A 110 10.65 9.53 6.81
CA VAL A 110 9.77 10.04 5.75
C VAL A 110 9.77 9.04 4.61
N ARG A 111 8.62 8.81 4.01
CA ARG A 111 8.43 7.99 2.83
C ARG A 111 7.61 8.73 1.79
N ALA A 112 8.08 8.71 0.54
CA ALA A 112 7.31 9.13 -0.62
C ALA A 112 7.22 7.94 -1.58
N ALA A 113 6.02 7.56 -1.98
CA ALA A 113 5.79 6.48 -2.90
C ALA A 113 4.73 6.86 -3.93
N ALA A 114 4.98 6.53 -5.19
CA ALA A 114 3.99 6.70 -6.25
C ALA A 114 4.17 5.61 -7.30
N SER A 115 3.07 5.24 -7.94
CA SER A 115 3.08 4.34 -9.08
C SER A 115 1.93 4.67 -10.01
N THR A 116 2.15 4.40 -11.29
CA THR A 116 1.13 4.50 -12.34
C THR A 116 1.20 3.29 -13.24
N ASN A 117 0.08 2.95 -13.86
CA ASN A 117 0.06 1.89 -14.84
C ASN A 117 -0.73 2.30 -16.08
N VAL A 118 -0.26 1.79 -17.22
CA VAL A 118 -0.86 2.00 -18.53
C VAL A 118 -0.86 0.68 -19.32
N GLY A 119 -1.77 0.54 -20.26
CA GLY A 119 -1.88 -0.66 -21.08
C GLY A 119 -3.31 -1.00 -21.41
N SER A 120 -3.51 -2.08 -22.17
CA SER A 120 -4.84 -2.64 -22.49
C SER A 120 -5.43 -3.41 -21.29
N ALA A 121 -4.61 -4.06 -20.47
CA ALA A 121 -4.96 -4.49 -19.12
C ALA A 121 -4.44 -3.47 -18.10
N ARG A 122 -5.16 -3.27 -17.03
CA ARG A 122 -4.80 -2.28 -16.00
C ARG A 122 -4.71 -2.93 -14.64
N LEU A 123 -4.00 -2.26 -13.75
CA LEU A 123 -3.92 -2.57 -12.34
C LEU A 123 -4.74 -1.54 -11.57
N VAL A 124 -5.57 -1.97 -10.64
CA VAL A 124 -6.26 -1.08 -9.71
C VAL A 124 -5.53 -1.05 -8.38
N TYR A 125 -5.15 0.15 -7.97
CA TYR A 125 -4.64 0.43 -6.64
C TYR A 125 -5.79 0.79 -5.71
N PHE A 126 -5.85 0.14 -4.56
CA PHE A 126 -6.72 0.52 -3.47
C PHE A 126 -5.91 1.29 -2.42
N MET A 127 -6.32 2.51 -2.11
CA MET A 127 -5.79 3.32 -1.03
C MET A 127 -6.57 3.06 0.25
N GLY A 128 -5.88 3.02 1.39
CA GLY A 128 -6.47 2.79 2.71
C GLY A 128 -5.96 1.52 3.38
N GLY A 129 -5.99 1.50 4.70
CA GLY A 129 -5.49 0.39 5.52
C GLY A 129 -3.97 0.32 5.62
N VAL A 130 -3.47 -0.83 5.99
CA VAL A 130 -2.03 -1.14 6.14
C VAL A 130 -1.71 -2.49 5.53
N ASP A 131 -0.45 -2.70 5.16
CA ASP A 131 0.06 -4.01 4.76
C ASP A 131 0.07 -4.99 5.93
N ASN A 132 -0.14 -6.26 5.63
CA ASN A 132 -0.25 -7.35 6.63
C ASN A 132 -1.27 -7.06 7.75
N TRP A 133 -2.33 -6.34 7.42
CA TRP A 133 -3.40 -6.02 8.35
C TRP A 133 -4.16 -7.26 8.73
N ILE A 134 -4.15 -7.59 10.03
CA ILE A 134 -4.93 -8.71 10.56
C ILE A 134 -6.39 -8.28 10.62
N ASN A 135 -7.25 -9.06 9.98
CA ASN A 135 -8.67 -8.75 9.82
C ASN A 135 -8.91 -7.45 9.02
N ALA A 136 -8.28 -7.35 7.85
CA ALA A 136 -8.43 -6.22 6.94
C ALA A 136 -9.89 -5.95 6.59
N LYS A 137 -10.26 -4.67 6.59
CA LYS A 137 -11.62 -4.21 6.26
C LYS A 137 -11.59 -3.46 4.93
N PHE A 138 -12.44 -3.90 4.00
CA PHE A 138 -12.60 -3.28 2.70
C PHE A 138 -13.90 -2.44 2.66
N ASP A 139 -13.84 -1.24 2.11
CA ASP A 139 -15.03 -0.41 1.89
C ASP A 139 -15.67 -0.74 0.54
N ARG A 140 -16.75 -1.49 0.58
CA ARG A 140 -17.51 -1.90 -0.60
C ARG A 140 -18.48 -0.82 -1.07
N THR A 141 -18.67 0.25 -0.32
CA THR A 141 -19.57 1.33 -0.69
C THR A 141 -18.99 2.26 -1.73
N ILE A 142 -17.66 2.17 -1.96
CA ILE A 142 -16.94 2.99 -2.92
C ILE A 142 -16.82 2.24 -4.23
N TRP A 143 -17.27 2.90 -5.29
CA TRP A 143 -17.35 2.29 -6.60
C TRP A 143 -15.95 2.03 -7.21
N VAL A 144 -15.83 0.88 -7.83
CA VAL A 144 -14.68 0.49 -8.64
C VAL A 144 -15.22 0.27 -10.06
N ASP A 145 -14.64 0.91 -11.06
CA ASP A 145 -15.05 0.78 -12.44
C ASP A 145 -14.85 -0.65 -12.95
N GLN A 146 -15.91 -1.44 -12.92
CA GLN A 146 -15.91 -2.84 -13.37
C GLN A 146 -16.02 -2.99 -14.90
N SER A 147 -16.21 -1.90 -15.62
CA SER A 147 -16.27 -1.93 -17.10
C SER A 147 -14.89 -2.17 -17.74
N LYS A 148 -13.82 -2.00 -16.97
CA LYS A 148 -12.44 -2.18 -17.41
C LYS A 148 -11.93 -3.57 -17.03
N ASP A 149 -11.14 -4.14 -17.91
CA ASP A 149 -10.45 -5.39 -17.62
C ASP A 149 -9.18 -5.11 -16.82
N TYR A 150 -9.15 -5.61 -15.59
CA TYR A 150 -8.02 -5.46 -14.69
C TYR A 150 -7.19 -6.74 -14.64
N ALA A 151 -5.87 -6.59 -14.80
CA ALA A 151 -4.93 -7.70 -14.64
C ALA A 151 -4.93 -8.23 -13.20
N TYR A 152 -4.95 -7.34 -12.21
CA TYR A 152 -5.13 -7.64 -10.79
C TYR A 152 -5.39 -6.36 -9.99
N GLN A 153 -5.73 -6.55 -8.72
CA GLN A 153 -6.00 -5.50 -7.76
C GLN A 153 -4.98 -5.59 -6.62
N THR A 154 -4.51 -4.45 -6.14
CA THR A 154 -3.52 -4.42 -5.05
C THR A 154 -3.70 -3.23 -4.12
N LEU A 155 -3.24 -3.39 -2.88
CA LEU A 155 -3.08 -2.25 -1.98
C LEU A 155 -2.01 -1.32 -2.54
N ALA A 156 -2.31 -0.02 -2.63
CA ALA A 156 -1.36 0.98 -3.10
C ALA A 156 -0.14 1.05 -2.18
N THR A 157 -0.38 1.40 -0.94
CA THR A 157 0.59 1.45 0.16
C THR A 157 -0.16 1.80 1.44
N ASN A 158 0.53 1.81 2.59
CA ASN A 158 -0.10 2.09 3.88
C ASN A 158 -0.67 3.51 3.93
N MET A 159 -1.97 3.61 4.18
CA MET A 159 -2.71 4.85 4.42
C MET A 159 -3.61 4.64 5.62
N ARG A 160 -3.13 5.03 6.79
CA ARG A 160 -3.79 4.76 8.08
C ARG A 160 -4.98 5.67 8.31
N GLY A 161 -5.96 5.20 9.10
CA GLY A 161 -7.18 5.94 9.43
C GLY A 161 -8.37 5.64 8.52
N PHE A 162 -8.20 4.79 7.51
CA PHE A 162 -9.26 4.38 6.59
C PHE A 162 -9.30 2.87 6.39
N ARG A 163 -10.48 2.35 5.99
CA ARG A 163 -10.60 1.02 5.40
C ARG A 163 -9.93 1.00 4.03
N GLN A 164 -9.59 -0.19 3.54
CA GLN A 164 -9.12 -0.33 2.15
C GLN A 164 -10.19 0.18 1.19
N ASN A 165 -9.77 0.78 0.07
CA ASN A 165 -10.63 1.36 -0.96
C ASN A 165 -11.25 2.72 -0.60
N ILE A 166 -10.61 3.55 0.22
CA ILE A 166 -11.07 4.95 0.40
C ILE A 166 -10.89 5.79 -0.87
N ARG A 167 -9.89 5.46 -1.68
CA ARG A 167 -9.68 5.93 -3.06
C ARG A 167 -9.16 4.76 -3.87
N ASN A 168 -9.48 4.73 -5.15
CA ASN A 168 -8.97 3.71 -6.06
C ASN A 168 -8.65 4.30 -7.43
N GLY A 169 -7.81 3.62 -8.19
CA GLY A 169 -7.44 4.06 -9.53
C GLY A 169 -6.22 3.33 -10.08
N THR A 170 -5.82 3.72 -11.28
CA THR A 170 -4.66 3.16 -11.97
C THR A 170 -3.33 3.79 -11.55
N SER A 171 -3.40 4.85 -10.76
CA SER A 171 -2.24 5.56 -10.23
C SER A 171 -2.45 5.85 -8.74
N PHE A 172 -1.36 5.97 -8.00
CA PHE A 172 -1.40 6.46 -6.62
C PHE A 172 -0.17 7.30 -6.29
N ALA A 173 -0.30 8.16 -5.30
CA ALA A 173 0.80 8.86 -4.65
C ALA A 173 0.56 8.93 -3.14
N LEU A 174 1.62 8.76 -2.36
CA LEU A 174 1.61 8.86 -0.89
C LEU A 174 2.86 9.56 -0.39
N LEU A 175 2.66 10.41 0.61
CA LEU A 175 3.69 10.95 1.49
C LEU A 175 3.35 10.55 2.92
N SER A 176 4.31 9.96 3.63
CA SER A 176 4.15 9.53 5.02
C SER A 176 5.31 10.02 5.87
N GLY A 177 5.02 10.45 7.10
CA GLY A 177 6.01 10.84 8.09
C GLY A 177 5.77 10.13 9.41
N GLU A 178 6.84 9.63 10.04
CA GLU A 178 6.77 8.93 11.32
C GLU A 178 7.86 9.39 12.28
N LEU A 179 7.47 9.72 13.50
CA LEU A 179 8.39 9.91 14.63
C LEU A 179 8.38 8.63 15.46
N ARG A 180 9.51 7.92 15.51
CA ARG A 180 9.67 6.65 16.21
C ARG A 180 10.48 6.90 17.49
N ILE A 181 9.87 6.61 18.63
CA ILE A 181 10.38 6.91 19.96
C ILE A 181 10.57 5.59 20.72
N PRO A 182 11.81 5.09 20.92
CA PRO A 182 12.08 3.94 21.77
C PRO A 182 11.97 4.37 23.26
N PHE A 183 10.75 4.54 23.74
CA PHE A 183 10.46 5.23 24.99
C PHE A 183 11.05 4.53 26.23
N VAL A 184 11.11 3.19 26.24
CA VAL A 184 11.73 2.45 27.34
C VAL A 184 13.22 2.75 27.43
N GLN A 185 13.95 2.72 26.32
CA GLN A 185 15.37 3.09 26.27
C GLN A 185 15.59 4.58 26.60
N LEU A 186 14.63 5.44 26.22
CA LEU A 186 14.70 6.86 26.50
C LEU A 186 14.57 7.16 28.00
N ILE A 187 13.64 6.49 28.68
CA ILE A 187 13.41 6.64 30.13
C ILE A 187 14.56 6.03 30.94
N ALA A 188 14.96 4.80 30.58
CA ALA A 188 16.05 4.11 31.27
C ALA A 188 17.44 4.75 31.06
N GLY A 189 17.60 5.50 29.98
CA GLY A 189 18.88 6.10 29.57
C GLY A 189 19.88 5.12 28.95
N HIS A 190 19.60 3.83 28.95
CA HIS A 190 20.40 2.74 28.40
C HIS A 190 19.50 1.62 27.85
N GLN A 191 20.10 0.62 27.21
CA GLN A 191 19.39 -0.60 26.83
C GLN A 191 19.13 -1.45 28.08
N VAL A 192 17.89 -1.89 28.25
CA VAL A 192 17.46 -2.78 29.32
C VAL A 192 17.84 -4.22 28.99
N GLY A 193 18.14 -5.07 29.96
CA GLY A 193 18.59 -6.45 29.73
C GLY A 193 17.55 -7.38 29.05
N VAL A 194 16.30 -6.94 28.87
CA VAL A 194 15.22 -7.71 28.24
C VAL A 194 14.89 -7.10 26.88
N GLU A 195 15.11 -7.88 25.81
CA GLU A 195 14.89 -7.43 24.41
C GLU A 195 13.47 -6.96 24.14
N PHE A 196 12.47 -7.62 24.73
CA PHE A 196 11.07 -7.23 24.63
C PHE A 196 10.85 -5.75 24.99
N PHE A 197 11.36 -5.28 26.13
CA PHE A 197 11.22 -3.89 26.54
C PHE A 197 12.03 -2.93 25.67
N ASN A 198 13.22 -3.35 25.22
CA ASN A 198 14.03 -2.54 24.31
C ASN A 198 13.36 -2.34 22.94
N SER A 199 12.54 -3.29 22.50
CA SER A 199 11.83 -3.23 21.22
C SER A 199 10.61 -2.32 21.24
N MET A 200 10.12 -1.95 22.44
CA MET A 200 8.93 -1.13 22.59
C MET A 200 9.15 0.30 22.07
N GLN A 201 8.37 0.69 21.09
CA GLN A 201 8.45 2.00 20.45
C GLN A 201 7.05 2.62 20.35
N LEU A 202 6.98 3.90 20.67
CA LEU A 202 5.83 4.74 20.37
C LEU A 202 6.07 5.42 19.02
N ASN A 203 5.11 5.34 18.13
CA ASN A 203 5.14 6.01 16.83
C ASN A 203 4.06 7.08 16.77
N LEU A 204 4.43 8.28 16.34
CA LEU A 204 3.50 9.32 15.92
C LEU A 204 3.61 9.43 14.41
N PHE A 205 2.51 9.45 13.70
CA PHE A 205 2.54 9.42 12.25
C PHE A 205 1.51 10.34 11.60
N GLY A 206 1.82 10.72 10.37
CA GLY A 206 0.92 11.42 9.47
C GLY A 206 1.13 10.93 8.05
N ASP A 207 0.03 10.63 7.36
CA ASP A 207 0.00 10.15 5.99
C ASP A 207 -0.88 11.09 5.16
N ILE A 208 -0.50 11.36 3.92
CA ILE A 208 -1.32 12.05 2.92
C ILE A 208 -1.14 11.36 1.59
N GLY A 209 -2.24 11.09 0.89
CA GLY A 209 -2.16 10.38 -0.38
C GLY A 209 -3.45 10.41 -1.16
N THR A 210 -3.38 9.87 -2.36
CA THR A 210 -4.50 9.72 -3.29
C THR A 210 -4.29 8.54 -4.22
N ALA A 211 -5.38 7.99 -4.74
CA ALA A 211 -5.36 7.08 -5.87
C ALA A 211 -6.38 7.57 -6.90
N TRP A 212 -6.00 7.55 -8.18
CA TRP A 212 -6.80 8.12 -9.25
C TRP A 212 -6.64 7.36 -10.57
N THR A 213 -7.54 7.62 -11.50
CA THR A 213 -7.47 7.10 -12.87
C THR A 213 -7.19 8.24 -13.84
N GLY A 214 -6.28 7.99 -14.81
CA GLY A 214 -5.89 9.00 -15.79
C GLY A 214 -4.64 9.80 -15.41
N ILE A 215 -4.49 10.99 -15.98
CA ILE A 215 -3.26 11.80 -15.87
C ILE A 215 -3.22 12.59 -14.58
N THR A 216 -4.36 13.13 -14.14
CA THR A 216 -4.45 14.01 -12.97
C THR A 216 -5.47 13.52 -11.95
N PRO A 217 -5.18 13.61 -10.64
CA PRO A 217 -6.17 13.31 -9.61
C PRO A 217 -7.35 14.29 -9.61
N TYR A 218 -7.21 15.49 -10.15
CA TYR A 218 -8.24 16.53 -10.17
C TYR A 218 -9.13 16.52 -11.42
N SER A 219 -9.22 15.38 -12.14
CA SER A 219 -10.24 15.23 -13.19
C SER A 219 -11.65 15.13 -12.58
N GLU A 220 -12.68 15.49 -13.34
CA GLU A 220 -14.07 15.40 -12.89
C GLU A 220 -14.43 13.99 -12.36
N ASP A 221 -14.00 12.95 -13.08
CA ASP A 221 -14.25 11.56 -12.69
C ASP A 221 -13.63 11.18 -11.35
N ASN A 222 -12.46 11.73 -11.02
CA ASN A 222 -11.76 11.43 -9.76
C ASN A 222 -12.29 12.29 -8.60
N CYS A 223 -12.87 13.47 -8.87
CA CYS A 223 -13.46 14.33 -7.86
C CYS A 223 -14.93 14.00 -7.58
N LEU A 224 -15.61 13.29 -8.50
CA LEU A 224 -17.00 12.84 -8.32
C LEU A 224 -17.03 11.48 -7.64
N TYR A 225 -17.10 11.50 -6.34
CA TYR A 225 -17.13 10.29 -5.54
C TYR A 225 -18.51 9.67 -5.56
N THR A 226 -18.62 8.45 -6.04
CA THR A 226 -19.86 7.69 -6.07
C THR A 226 -19.90 6.69 -4.93
N ARG A 227 -20.87 6.83 -4.03
CA ARG A 227 -21.11 5.89 -2.97
C ARG A 227 -22.45 5.18 -3.19
N TYR A 228 -22.42 3.84 -3.12
CA TYR A 228 -23.64 3.04 -3.14
C TYR A 228 -24.14 2.81 -1.72
N ILE A 229 -25.42 3.10 -1.51
CA ILE A 229 -26.13 2.74 -0.28
C ILE A 229 -27.14 1.68 -0.67
N ASP A 230 -26.96 0.50 -0.12
CA ASP A 230 -27.88 -0.62 -0.28
C ASP A 230 -28.50 -0.90 1.10
N SER A 231 -29.78 -0.56 1.26
CA SER A 231 -30.52 -0.72 2.50
C SER A 231 -31.87 -1.39 2.19
N GLY A 232 -31.84 -2.69 1.95
CA GLY A 232 -33.02 -3.47 1.63
C GLY A 232 -33.69 -3.02 0.33
N PRO A 233 -34.92 -2.47 0.37
CA PRO A 233 -35.64 -2.08 -0.86
C PRO A 233 -35.12 -0.78 -1.50
N ILE A 234 -34.20 -0.07 -0.83
CA ILE A 234 -33.69 1.23 -1.30
C ILE A 234 -32.25 1.05 -1.80
N HIS A 235 -32.08 1.24 -3.09
CA HIS A 235 -30.78 1.34 -3.73
C HIS A 235 -30.51 2.80 -4.11
N ALA A 236 -29.61 3.47 -3.42
CA ALA A 236 -29.28 4.86 -3.70
C ALA A 236 -27.82 5.00 -4.14
N MET A 237 -27.61 5.77 -5.19
CA MET A 237 -26.31 6.19 -5.67
C MET A 237 -26.13 7.67 -5.33
N ILE A 238 -25.21 7.96 -4.41
CA ILE A 238 -24.90 9.33 -4.02
C ILE A 238 -23.60 9.72 -4.69
N ARG A 239 -23.65 10.78 -5.50
CA ARG A 239 -22.47 11.42 -6.07
C ARG A 239 -22.17 12.69 -5.29
N ARG A 240 -20.97 12.80 -4.77
CA ARG A 240 -20.50 13.97 -4.03
C ARG A 240 -19.15 14.41 -4.59
N GLN A 241 -18.99 15.69 -4.79
CA GLN A 241 -17.67 16.26 -5.09
C GLN A 241 -16.83 16.24 -3.81
N VAL A 242 -15.63 15.70 -3.90
CA VAL A 242 -14.67 15.57 -2.80
C VAL A 242 -13.26 15.91 -3.29
N ASP A 243 -12.40 16.34 -2.38
CA ASP A 243 -10.97 16.42 -2.68
C ASP A 243 -10.43 15.00 -2.95
N PRO A 244 -9.67 14.78 -4.04
CA PRO A 244 -9.09 13.48 -4.32
C PRO A 244 -8.06 13.05 -3.26
N PHE A 245 -7.43 14.01 -2.55
CA PHE A 245 -6.49 13.69 -1.49
C PHE A 245 -7.18 13.36 -0.18
N VAL A 246 -6.61 12.38 0.51
CA VAL A 246 -7.01 12.00 1.87
C VAL A 246 -5.79 12.02 2.78
N GLY A 247 -6.02 12.32 4.04
CA GLY A 247 -4.98 12.35 5.06
C GLY A 247 -5.31 11.39 6.20
N GLY A 248 -4.28 10.95 6.92
CA GLY A 248 -4.43 10.15 8.14
C GLY A 248 -3.38 10.54 9.15
N PHE A 249 -3.72 10.52 10.43
CA PHE A 249 -2.76 10.74 11.50
C PHE A 249 -3.11 9.88 12.70
N GLY A 250 -2.14 9.67 13.55
CA GLY A 250 -2.37 8.84 14.72
C GLY A 250 -1.13 8.55 15.53
N LEU A 251 -1.31 7.59 16.41
CA LEU A 251 -0.27 7.06 17.27
C LEU A 251 -0.23 5.54 17.16
N GLY A 252 0.94 4.97 17.37
CA GLY A 252 1.12 3.53 17.28
C GLY A 252 2.10 3.01 18.31
N LEU A 253 1.93 1.76 18.68
CA LEU A 253 2.85 1.00 19.51
C LEU A 253 3.49 -0.10 18.67
N ARG A 254 4.79 -0.27 18.81
CA ARG A 254 5.57 -1.35 18.19
C ARG A 254 6.20 -2.18 19.26
N VAL A 255 6.09 -3.50 19.12
CA VAL A 255 6.66 -4.47 20.07
C VAL A 255 7.18 -5.67 19.31
N SER A 256 8.39 -6.12 19.60
CA SER A 256 8.94 -7.36 19.04
C SER A 256 8.70 -8.53 20.00
N ILE A 257 8.03 -9.56 19.53
CA ILE A 257 7.75 -10.79 20.27
C ILE A 257 8.13 -11.96 19.38
N PHE A 258 8.99 -12.86 19.87
CA PHE A 258 9.47 -14.04 19.13
C PHE A 258 10.01 -13.74 17.73
N GLY A 259 10.67 -12.58 17.54
CA GLY A 259 11.22 -12.16 16.26
C GLY A 259 10.20 -11.51 15.32
N TYR A 260 8.92 -11.46 15.65
CA TYR A 260 7.90 -10.76 14.91
C TYR A 260 7.70 -9.35 15.46
N LEU A 261 7.67 -8.35 14.59
CA LEU A 261 7.30 -7.00 14.99
C LEU A 261 5.78 -6.83 14.88
N LEU A 262 5.14 -6.64 16.03
CA LEU A 262 3.71 -6.34 16.13
C LEU A 262 3.52 -4.83 16.04
N ARG A 263 2.57 -4.41 15.20
CA ARG A 263 2.21 -3.00 15.02
C ARG A 263 0.76 -2.79 15.44
N PHE A 264 0.56 -1.92 16.40
CA PHE A 264 -0.74 -1.49 16.89
C PHE A 264 -0.86 0.00 16.59
N ASP A 265 -1.75 0.38 15.70
CA ASP A 265 -1.98 1.76 15.33
C ASP A 265 -3.41 2.19 15.68
N TYR A 266 -3.54 3.39 16.23
CA TYR A 266 -4.82 4.06 16.39
C TYR A 266 -4.79 5.33 15.55
N ALA A 267 -5.67 5.40 14.56
CA ALA A 267 -5.59 6.38 13.48
C ALA A 267 -6.92 7.06 13.21
N TRP A 268 -6.86 8.34 12.86
CA TRP A 268 -7.97 9.12 12.36
C TRP A 268 -7.74 9.48 10.90
N GLY A 269 -8.74 9.21 10.07
CA GLY A 269 -8.75 9.63 8.66
C GLY A 269 -9.28 11.05 8.54
N VAL A 270 -8.70 11.80 7.60
CA VAL A 270 -9.09 13.18 7.24
C VAL A 270 -9.51 13.21 5.78
N GLU A 271 -10.73 13.64 5.51
CA GLU A 271 -11.29 13.84 4.19
C GLU A 271 -11.91 15.24 4.11
N ASP A 272 -11.65 15.98 3.04
CA ASP A 272 -12.07 17.39 2.88
C ASP A 272 -11.69 18.27 4.11
N LEU A 273 -10.47 18.08 4.63
CA LEU A 273 -9.94 18.77 5.83
C LEU A 273 -10.76 18.53 7.12
N LYS A 274 -11.58 17.49 7.16
CA LYS A 274 -12.37 17.10 8.32
C LYS A 274 -12.05 15.67 8.73
N ILE A 275 -12.12 15.39 10.03
CA ILE A 275 -11.99 14.03 10.54
C ILE A 275 -13.20 13.23 10.05
N ALA A 276 -12.94 12.18 9.27
CA ALA A 276 -13.96 11.35 8.63
C ALA A 276 -14.77 10.54 9.65
N ASP A 277 -14.07 9.98 10.66
CA ASP A 277 -14.71 9.27 11.79
C ASP A 277 -14.06 9.73 13.11
N LYS A 278 -14.87 10.35 13.98
CA LYS A 278 -14.42 10.82 15.31
C LYS A 278 -13.94 9.68 16.21
N LYS A 279 -14.46 8.47 16.02
CA LYS A 279 -14.06 7.30 16.82
C LYS A 279 -12.66 6.80 16.47
N GLY A 280 -12.14 7.17 15.29
CA GLY A 280 -10.88 6.63 14.81
C GLY A 280 -10.96 5.13 14.48
N MET A 281 -9.81 4.56 14.12
CA MET A 281 -9.68 3.17 13.72
C MET A 281 -8.49 2.52 14.39
N PHE A 282 -8.70 1.34 14.95
CA PHE A 282 -7.63 0.48 15.42
C PHE A 282 -7.18 -0.46 14.31
N LEU A 283 -5.86 -0.50 14.09
CA LEU A 283 -5.20 -1.31 13.08
C LEU A 283 -4.16 -2.20 13.77
N PHE A 284 -4.27 -3.51 13.53
CA PHE A 284 -3.29 -4.47 14.01
C PHE A 284 -2.63 -5.14 12.83
N SER A 285 -1.31 -5.06 12.74
CA SER A 285 -0.56 -5.64 11.63
C SER A 285 0.81 -6.18 12.08
N LEU A 286 1.40 -7.01 11.24
CA LEU A 286 2.70 -7.63 11.45
C LEU A 286 3.73 -7.10 10.46
N GLY A 287 4.96 -6.90 10.93
CA GLY A 287 6.07 -6.52 10.07
C GLY A 287 6.72 -5.19 10.46
N THR A 288 7.84 -4.86 9.81
CA THR A 288 8.54 -3.60 10.02
C THR A 288 7.77 -2.43 9.40
N ASP A 289 7.91 -1.25 9.97
CA ASP A 289 7.51 -0.01 9.32
C ASP A 289 8.40 0.24 8.08
N PHE A 290 8.01 1.20 7.25
CA PHE A 290 8.74 1.51 6.03
C PHE A 290 10.15 2.07 6.29
#